data_e99646213d59296b3c6b85f147863fcf
#
_entry.id   e99646213d59296b3c6b85f147863fcf
#
_cell.length_a   1.000
_cell.length_b   1.000
_cell.length_c   1.000
_cell.angle_alpha   90.00
_cell.angle_beta   90.00
_cell.angle_gamma   90.00
#
_symmetry.space_group_name_H-M   'P 1'
#
loop_
_entity.id
_entity.type
_entity.pdbx_description
1 polymer ?
#
loop_
_entity_poly.entity_id
_entity_poly.type
_entity_poly.pdbx_seq_one_letter_code
_entity_poly.pdbx_strand_id
1 'polypeptide(L)'
;MSREIKDGFVSVPKGCYIQLEKKAAKYILDNIRASYGNTAGLVTRVASFTEDSGLELTLKNFLDYYHLDPRAIYKFSSFSRICAMADAIEDFSEPLEETLTKAFARLAVVDSRRWISFLLNVLPRLDNIDFSALPDAEKRMMQMFYVTVWGKAAEDWDDEEVLGNLYALSDSTVLLNELLALLRYRFEQIDFIDEPVELGFDCPLDLHCTYTRDQLLVALDFMKPSTVREGVKWLPEKNIDVFFVTLNKADKDYSPTTMYNDYSINESLFHWQSQSTTAESSPTGQRYIHHKECGSMVLLFVREFKADRMTGGVEAYTYLGAANYVKHTGSRLMNITWRLDRPIPAKFLKKTNKLVVG
;
A
#
# COMPACT_ATOMS: atom_id res chain seq x y z
N MET A 1 -18.17 -1.73 -5.93
CA MET A 1 -19.02 -2.75 -6.60
C MET A 1 -18.31 -4.09 -6.82
N SER A 2 -17.20 -4.22 -7.56
CA SER A 2 -16.53 -5.53 -7.81
C SER A 2 -16.10 -6.24 -6.51
N ARG A 3 -15.65 -5.51 -5.49
CA ARG A 3 -15.25 -6.03 -4.18
C ARG A 3 -16.47 -6.38 -3.32
N GLU A 4 -17.48 -5.52 -3.34
CA GLU A 4 -18.76 -5.75 -2.64
C GLU A 4 -19.52 -6.95 -3.19
N ILE A 5 -19.44 -7.20 -4.49
CA ILE A 5 -20.02 -8.38 -5.13
C ILE A 5 -19.34 -9.68 -4.68
N LYS A 6 -18.03 -9.65 -4.40
CA LYS A 6 -17.28 -10.82 -3.91
C LYS A 6 -17.40 -11.02 -2.42
N ASP A 7 -17.31 -9.93 -1.64
CA ASP A 7 -17.11 -9.95 -0.20
C ASP A 7 -18.40 -9.58 0.58
N GLY A 8 -19.51 -9.27 -0.13
CA GLY A 8 -20.75 -8.75 0.41
C GLY A 8 -20.77 -7.23 0.54
N PHE A 9 -21.95 -6.64 0.63
CA PHE A 9 -22.11 -5.19 0.72
C PHE A 9 -21.81 -4.68 2.13
N VAL A 10 -20.81 -3.81 2.25
CA VAL A 10 -20.34 -3.27 3.53
C VAL A 10 -21.31 -2.23 4.12
N SER A 11 -22.13 -1.59 3.27
CA SER A 11 -23.07 -0.52 3.64
C SER A 11 -24.43 -0.99 4.14
N VAL A 12 -24.60 -2.28 4.39
CA VAL A 12 -25.88 -2.84 4.89
C VAL A 12 -25.93 -2.76 6.42
N PRO A 13 -27.05 -2.41 7.05
CA PRO A 13 -27.18 -2.38 8.50
C PRO A 13 -26.76 -3.69 9.17
N LYS A 14 -26.26 -3.61 10.42
CA LYS A 14 -25.87 -4.79 11.20
C LYS A 14 -27.03 -5.81 11.23
N GLY A 15 -26.75 -7.06 10.82
CA GLY A 15 -27.73 -8.14 10.76
C GLY A 15 -28.41 -8.32 9.40
N CYS A 16 -28.20 -7.39 8.47
CA CYS A 16 -28.60 -7.57 7.07
C CYS A 16 -27.37 -7.87 6.21
N TYR A 17 -27.49 -8.78 5.26
CA TYR A 17 -26.49 -8.96 4.20
C TYR A 17 -27.19 -9.32 2.91
N ILE A 18 -26.65 -8.75 1.82
CA ILE A 18 -27.07 -9.08 0.47
C ILE A 18 -26.06 -10.07 -0.08
N GLN A 19 -26.49 -11.26 -0.39
CA GLN A 19 -25.68 -12.27 -1.05
C GLN A 19 -26.20 -12.48 -2.48
N LEU A 20 -25.37 -12.16 -3.45
CA LEU A 20 -25.69 -12.47 -4.84
C LEU A 20 -25.51 -13.97 -5.10
N GLU A 21 -26.41 -14.55 -5.87
CA GLU A 21 -26.22 -15.92 -6.36
C GLU A 21 -24.89 -16.03 -7.12
N LYS A 22 -24.15 -17.13 -6.95
CA LYS A 22 -22.82 -17.33 -7.53
C LYS A 22 -22.78 -17.10 -9.05
N LYS A 23 -23.84 -17.49 -9.77
CA LYS A 23 -23.96 -17.24 -11.22
C LYS A 23 -24.13 -15.76 -11.53
N ALA A 24 -24.98 -15.04 -10.79
CA ALA A 24 -25.20 -13.63 -10.95
C ALA A 24 -23.95 -12.82 -10.62
N ALA A 25 -23.29 -13.15 -9.50
CA ALA A 25 -22.00 -12.53 -9.13
C ALA A 25 -20.92 -12.74 -10.20
N LYS A 26 -20.81 -13.96 -10.74
CA LYS A 26 -19.88 -14.27 -11.83
C LYS A 26 -20.21 -13.50 -13.10
N TYR A 27 -21.49 -13.49 -13.53
CA TYR A 27 -21.94 -12.76 -14.72
C TYR A 27 -21.65 -11.26 -14.62
N ILE A 28 -21.95 -10.64 -13.49
CA ILE A 28 -21.67 -9.22 -13.24
C ILE A 28 -20.17 -8.95 -13.26
N LEU A 29 -19.35 -9.81 -12.62
CA LEU A 29 -17.90 -9.68 -12.61
C LEU A 29 -17.27 -9.86 -13.99
N ASP A 30 -17.78 -10.80 -14.79
CA ASP A 30 -17.28 -11.04 -16.15
C ASP A 30 -17.66 -9.89 -17.09
N ASN A 31 -18.85 -9.28 -16.94
CA ASN A 31 -19.24 -8.07 -17.68
C ASN A 31 -18.43 -6.83 -17.26
N ILE A 32 -18.15 -6.66 -15.95
CA ILE A 32 -17.24 -5.61 -15.49
C ILE A 32 -15.85 -5.80 -16.09
N ARG A 33 -15.31 -7.02 -16.10
CA ARG A 33 -14.01 -7.33 -16.70
C ARG A 33 -13.99 -7.09 -18.21
N ALA A 34 -15.05 -7.43 -18.93
CA ALA A 34 -15.15 -7.17 -20.36
C ALA A 34 -15.18 -5.67 -20.68
N SER A 35 -15.84 -4.86 -19.83
CA SER A 35 -15.99 -3.41 -20.04
C SER A 35 -14.75 -2.60 -19.60
N TYR A 36 -14.03 -3.05 -18.57
CA TYR A 36 -12.86 -2.34 -17.99
C TYR A 36 -11.59 -3.19 -18.00
N GLY A 37 -11.63 -4.36 -18.63
CA GLY A 37 -10.54 -5.34 -18.62
C GLY A 37 -9.39 -5.04 -19.58
N ASN A 38 -9.49 -3.94 -20.37
CA ASN A 38 -8.47 -3.54 -21.33
C ASN A 38 -8.53 -2.03 -21.63
N THR A 39 -7.49 -1.52 -22.25
CA THR A 39 -7.35 -0.10 -22.63
C THR A 39 -8.45 0.37 -23.55
N ALA A 40 -8.83 -0.43 -24.58
CA ALA A 40 -9.87 -0.05 -25.54
C ALA A 40 -11.24 0.19 -24.87
N GLY A 41 -11.60 -0.66 -23.90
CA GLY A 41 -12.84 -0.47 -23.12
C GLY A 41 -12.82 0.81 -22.27
N LEU A 42 -11.67 1.18 -21.71
CA LEU A 42 -11.53 2.45 -21.00
C LEU A 42 -11.62 3.64 -21.96
N VAL A 43 -10.95 3.59 -23.11
CA VAL A 43 -11.01 4.66 -24.14
C VAL A 43 -12.47 4.87 -24.60
N THR A 44 -13.20 3.81 -24.90
CA THR A 44 -14.63 3.92 -25.28
C THR A 44 -15.46 4.60 -24.18
N ARG A 45 -15.22 4.26 -22.90
CA ARG A 45 -15.93 4.84 -21.77
C ARG A 45 -15.60 6.31 -21.54
N VAL A 46 -14.34 6.70 -21.76
CA VAL A 46 -13.92 8.10 -21.69
C VAL A 46 -14.60 8.90 -22.83
N ALA A 47 -14.60 8.37 -24.06
CA ALA A 47 -15.20 9.03 -25.20
C ALA A 47 -16.71 9.33 -25.03
N SER A 48 -17.47 8.41 -24.40
CA SER A 48 -18.91 8.58 -24.16
C SER A 48 -19.25 9.23 -22.82
N PHE A 49 -18.27 9.47 -21.93
CA PHE A 49 -18.52 9.81 -20.53
C PHE A 49 -19.43 11.02 -20.33
N THR A 50 -19.15 12.13 -21.02
CA THR A 50 -19.91 13.37 -20.87
C THR A 50 -21.35 13.22 -21.35
N GLU A 51 -21.56 12.47 -22.44
CA GLU A 51 -22.89 12.16 -22.97
C GLU A 51 -23.68 11.25 -22.02
N ASP A 52 -23.02 10.20 -21.51
CA ASP A 52 -23.65 9.20 -20.64
C ASP A 52 -23.96 9.76 -19.24
N SER A 53 -23.08 10.59 -18.68
CA SER A 53 -23.16 11.04 -17.28
C SER A 53 -23.73 12.45 -17.13
N GLY A 54 -23.60 13.31 -18.13
CA GLY A 54 -23.87 14.74 -18.03
C GLY A 54 -22.86 15.52 -17.15
N LEU A 55 -21.75 14.88 -16.76
CA LEU A 55 -20.71 15.46 -15.90
C LEU A 55 -19.48 15.87 -16.71
N GLU A 56 -18.71 16.81 -16.16
CA GLU A 56 -17.37 17.11 -16.67
C GLU A 56 -16.45 15.89 -16.53
N LEU A 57 -15.63 15.62 -17.55
CA LEU A 57 -14.67 14.53 -17.54
C LEU A 57 -13.48 14.88 -16.63
N THR A 58 -13.51 14.40 -15.41
CA THR A 58 -12.40 14.44 -14.46
C THR A 58 -12.11 13.04 -13.94
N LEU A 59 -10.90 12.78 -13.43
CA LEU A 59 -10.57 11.50 -12.82
C LEU A 59 -11.58 11.10 -11.74
N LYS A 60 -11.94 12.04 -10.85
CA LYS A 60 -12.91 11.82 -9.78
C LYS A 60 -14.28 11.44 -10.32
N ASN A 61 -14.83 12.26 -11.21
CA ASN A 61 -16.16 12.02 -11.75
C ASN A 61 -16.24 10.69 -12.50
N PHE A 62 -15.20 10.35 -13.26
CA PHE A 62 -15.10 9.09 -13.97
C PHE A 62 -15.06 7.87 -13.01
N LEU A 63 -14.23 7.94 -11.98
CA LEU A 63 -14.13 6.87 -10.97
C LEU A 63 -15.43 6.69 -10.19
N ASP A 64 -16.05 7.80 -9.77
CA ASP A 64 -17.29 7.79 -8.99
C ASP A 64 -18.49 7.30 -9.83
N TYR A 65 -18.64 7.77 -11.05
CA TYR A 65 -19.74 7.38 -11.94
C TYR A 65 -19.72 5.88 -12.28
N TYR A 66 -18.54 5.37 -12.62
CA TYR A 66 -18.40 3.94 -12.95
C TYR A 66 -18.08 3.06 -11.74
N HIS A 67 -18.00 3.61 -10.53
CA HIS A 67 -17.64 2.90 -9.29
C HIS A 67 -16.33 2.11 -9.42
N LEU A 68 -15.31 2.73 -10.01
CA LEU A 68 -14.02 2.11 -10.26
C LEU A 68 -13.03 2.37 -9.12
N ASP A 69 -12.24 1.36 -8.81
CA ASP A 69 -10.99 1.56 -8.08
C ASP A 69 -9.95 2.17 -9.04
N PRO A 70 -9.21 3.23 -8.66
CA PRO A 70 -8.20 3.85 -9.52
C PRO A 70 -7.23 2.86 -10.16
N ARG A 71 -6.87 1.78 -9.46
CA ARG A 71 -6.01 0.72 -9.99
C ARG A 71 -6.55 0.02 -11.23
N ALA A 72 -7.85 0.07 -11.47
CA ALA A 72 -8.45 -0.49 -12.68
C ALA A 72 -8.01 0.28 -13.93
N ILE A 73 -7.70 1.58 -13.79
CA ILE A 73 -7.14 2.43 -14.85
C ILE A 73 -5.61 2.23 -14.90
N TYR A 74 -4.92 2.47 -13.80
CA TYR A 74 -3.46 2.52 -13.71
C TYR A 74 -2.75 1.17 -13.91
N LYS A 75 -3.49 0.12 -13.97
CA LYS A 75 -3.01 -1.19 -14.43
C LYS A 75 -2.61 -1.17 -15.91
N PHE A 76 -3.17 -0.27 -16.71
CA PHE A 76 -2.97 -0.22 -18.15
C PHE A 76 -2.20 1.04 -18.59
N SER A 77 -2.60 2.21 -18.07
CA SER A 77 -2.03 3.50 -18.48
C SER A 77 -2.37 4.59 -17.46
N SER A 78 -1.86 5.81 -17.64
CA SER A 78 -2.38 7.00 -16.97
C SER A 78 -3.79 7.32 -17.49
N PHE A 79 -4.58 7.98 -16.66
CA PHE A 79 -5.93 8.44 -17.07
C PHE A 79 -5.83 9.48 -18.18
N SER A 80 -4.87 10.42 -18.07
CA SER A 80 -4.63 11.44 -19.10
C SER A 80 -4.26 10.80 -20.44
N ARG A 81 -3.46 9.74 -20.46
CA ARG A 81 -3.15 9.03 -21.70
C ARG A 81 -4.41 8.38 -22.30
N ILE A 82 -5.27 7.81 -21.48
CA ILE A 82 -6.56 7.24 -21.94
C ILE A 82 -7.46 8.35 -22.48
N CYS A 83 -7.48 9.53 -21.85
CA CYS A 83 -8.21 10.70 -22.34
C CYS A 83 -7.68 11.19 -23.70
N ALA A 84 -6.37 11.25 -23.88
CA ALA A 84 -5.76 11.59 -25.17
C ALA A 84 -6.11 10.56 -26.27
N MET A 85 -6.05 9.26 -25.94
CA MET A 85 -6.47 8.18 -26.88
C MET A 85 -7.95 8.22 -27.25
N ALA A 86 -8.77 8.87 -26.43
CA ALA A 86 -10.22 9.08 -26.65
C ALA A 86 -10.53 10.44 -27.31
N ASP A 87 -9.51 11.18 -27.74
CA ASP A 87 -9.61 12.55 -28.25
C ASP A 87 -10.33 13.53 -27.28
N ALA A 88 -10.34 13.22 -25.98
CA ALA A 88 -10.96 14.03 -24.94
C ALA A 88 -10.02 15.16 -24.44
N ILE A 89 -8.73 15.03 -24.65
CA ILE A 89 -7.70 16.06 -24.44
C ILE A 89 -6.71 16.01 -25.60
N GLU A 90 -5.93 17.09 -25.78
CA GLU A 90 -4.82 17.10 -26.72
C GLU A 90 -3.78 16.06 -26.37
N ASP A 91 -3.14 15.47 -27.38
CA ASP A 91 -2.04 14.52 -27.17
C ASP A 91 -0.83 15.22 -26.55
N PHE A 92 -0.10 14.50 -25.71
CA PHE A 92 1.03 15.05 -24.97
C PHE A 92 2.21 14.07 -24.98
N SER A 93 3.41 14.59 -24.75
CA SER A 93 4.62 13.80 -24.53
C SER A 93 5.39 14.42 -23.38
N GLU A 94 5.54 13.71 -22.27
CA GLU A 94 6.20 14.21 -21.07
C GLU A 94 7.37 13.31 -20.65
N PRO A 95 8.45 13.87 -20.04
CA PRO A 95 9.68 13.13 -19.75
C PRO A 95 9.48 11.89 -18.86
N LEU A 96 8.52 11.93 -17.92
CA LEU A 96 8.30 10.87 -16.92
C LEU A 96 7.06 10.03 -17.21
N GLU A 97 6.49 10.03 -18.40
CA GLU A 97 5.23 9.34 -18.68
C GLU A 97 5.28 7.85 -18.32
N GLU A 98 6.32 7.14 -18.76
CA GLU A 98 6.47 5.72 -18.43
C GLU A 98 6.68 5.48 -16.93
N THR A 99 7.49 6.33 -16.28
CA THR A 99 7.82 6.21 -14.86
C THR A 99 6.60 6.47 -13.97
N LEU A 100 5.87 7.55 -14.24
CA LEU A 100 4.67 7.93 -13.48
C LEU A 100 3.52 6.95 -13.71
N THR A 101 3.34 6.44 -14.93
CA THR A 101 2.34 5.41 -15.20
C THR A 101 2.53 4.19 -14.30
N LYS A 102 3.78 3.76 -14.08
CA LYS A 102 4.09 2.66 -13.17
C LYS A 102 3.90 3.04 -11.68
N ALA A 103 4.09 4.31 -11.34
CA ALA A 103 3.97 4.80 -9.97
C ALA A 103 2.50 4.99 -9.54
N PHE A 104 1.62 5.40 -10.43
CA PHE A 104 0.21 5.67 -10.12
C PHE A 104 -0.50 4.49 -9.45
N ALA A 105 -0.27 3.26 -9.91
CA ALA A 105 -0.87 2.07 -9.29
C ALA A 105 -0.45 1.88 -7.82
N ARG A 106 0.78 2.29 -7.47
CA ARG A 106 1.33 2.24 -6.09
C ARG A 106 0.82 3.39 -5.24
N LEU A 107 0.62 4.56 -5.85
CA LEU A 107 0.07 5.74 -5.17
C LEU A 107 -1.45 5.63 -4.98
N ALA A 108 -2.14 4.89 -5.85
CA ALA A 108 -3.57 4.64 -5.76
C ALA A 108 -4.01 3.84 -4.52
N VAL A 109 -3.10 3.22 -3.78
CA VAL A 109 -3.40 2.50 -2.53
C VAL A 109 -3.06 3.28 -1.27
N VAL A 110 -2.41 4.43 -1.40
CA VAL A 110 -2.03 5.28 -0.26
C VAL A 110 -3.28 5.79 0.45
N ASP A 111 -3.29 5.68 1.79
CA ASP A 111 -4.42 6.03 2.63
C ASP A 111 -4.02 6.72 3.97
N SER A 112 -2.80 7.25 4.06
CA SER A 112 -2.36 8.16 5.11
C SER A 112 -2.70 9.61 4.73
N ARG A 113 -3.61 10.25 5.49
CA ARG A 113 -3.97 11.67 5.26
C ARG A 113 -2.77 12.59 5.45
N ARG A 114 -1.94 12.32 6.45
CA ARG A 114 -0.75 13.12 6.74
C ARG A 114 0.20 13.11 5.55
N TRP A 115 0.51 11.94 5.01
CA TRP A 115 1.41 11.81 3.87
C TRP A 115 0.80 12.40 2.60
N ILE A 116 -0.49 12.14 2.31
CA ILE A 116 -1.19 12.73 1.17
C ILE A 116 -1.22 14.26 1.28
N SER A 117 -1.53 14.83 2.46
CA SER A 117 -1.54 16.29 2.67
C SER A 117 -0.17 16.90 2.44
N PHE A 118 0.89 16.25 2.92
CA PHE A 118 2.27 16.66 2.66
C PHE A 118 2.55 16.69 1.14
N LEU A 119 2.24 15.62 0.42
CA LEU A 119 2.45 15.55 -1.04
C LEU A 119 1.65 16.61 -1.81
N LEU A 120 0.39 16.81 -1.45
CA LEU A 120 -0.45 17.86 -2.07
C LEU A 120 0.11 19.28 -1.85
N ASN A 121 0.85 19.50 -0.77
CA ASN A 121 1.50 20.77 -0.46
C ASN A 121 2.86 20.92 -1.18
N VAL A 122 3.63 19.84 -1.24
CA VAL A 122 5.03 19.85 -1.72
C VAL A 122 5.11 19.77 -3.24
N LEU A 123 4.37 18.83 -3.87
CA LEU A 123 4.50 18.55 -5.30
C LEU A 123 4.24 19.75 -6.23
N PRO A 124 3.29 20.67 -5.94
CA PRO A 124 3.08 21.85 -6.80
C PRO A 124 4.22 22.89 -6.78
N ARG A 125 5.20 22.72 -5.90
CA ARG A 125 6.29 23.72 -5.70
C ARG A 125 7.67 23.09 -5.57
N LEU A 126 7.88 21.93 -6.20
CA LEU A 126 9.15 21.19 -6.16
C LEU A 126 10.37 22.05 -6.51
N ASP A 127 10.23 22.98 -7.46
CA ASP A 127 11.31 23.86 -7.90
C ASP A 127 11.77 24.88 -6.85
N ASN A 128 11.00 25.06 -5.77
CA ASN A 128 11.25 26.06 -4.74
C ASN A 128 11.46 25.45 -3.34
N ILE A 129 11.71 24.15 -3.26
CA ILE A 129 11.89 23.46 -1.98
C ILE A 129 13.36 23.20 -1.71
N ASP A 130 13.80 23.64 -0.54
CA ASP A 130 15.04 23.17 0.07
C ASP A 130 14.74 21.87 0.84
N PHE A 131 15.05 20.73 0.23
CA PHE A 131 14.83 19.41 0.84
C PHE A 131 15.71 19.20 2.08
N SER A 132 16.85 19.87 2.17
CA SER A 132 17.75 19.78 3.32
C SER A 132 17.16 20.45 4.57
N ALA A 133 16.34 21.47 4.38
CA ALA A 133 15.68 22.22 5.44
C ALA A 133 14.35 21.62 5.94
N LEU A 134 13.81 20.57 5.27
CA LEU A 134 12.57 19.91 5.70
C LEU A 134 12.75 19.28 7.09
N PRO A 135 11.69 19.24 7.93
CA PRO A 135 11.64 18.42 9.14
C PRO A 135 11.89 16.93 8.82
N ASP A 136 12.42 16.18 9.77
CA ASP A 136 12.82 14.80 9.55
C ASP A 136 11.69 13.88 9.06
N ALA A 137 10.47 14.01 9.60
CA ALA A 137 9.32 13.26 9.10
C ALA A 137 8.99 13.63 7.65
N GLU A 138 9.09 14.90 7.28
CA GLU A 138 8.81 15.37 5.92
C GLU A 138 9.88 14.91 4.94
N LYS A 139 11.16 14.89 5.34
CA LYS A 139 12.24 14.26 4.56
C LYS A 139 11.92 12.79 4.29
N ARG A 140 11.51 12.03 5.31
CA ARG A 140 11.11 10.63 5.15
C ARG A 140 9.87 10.47 4.27
N MET A 141 8.88 11.35 4.38
CA MET A 141 7.71 11.37 3.49
C MET A 141 8.12 11.60 2.04
N MET A 142 9.09 12.48 1.80
CA MET A 142 9.64 12.71 0.46
C MET A 142 10.43 11.50 -0.04
N GLN A 143 11.20 10.82 0.82
CA GLN A 143 11.86 9.55 0.48
C GLN A 143 10.84 8.47 0.10
N MET A 144 9.74 8.36 0.84
CA MET A 144 8.66 7.42 0.52
C MET A 144 8.06 7.71 -0.87
N PHE A 145 7.88 8.99 -1.22
CA PHE A 145 7.43 9.38 -2.55
C PHE A 145 8.48 9.05 -3.61
N TYR A 146 9.73 9.45 -3.40
CA TYR A 146 10.82 9.23 -4.34
C TYR A 146 11.01 7.74 -4.66
N VAL A 147 11.08 6.87 -3.66
CA VAL A 147 11.20 5.42 -3.87
C VAL A 147 9.98 4.84 -4.60
N THR A 148 8.80 5.42 -4.39
CA THR A 148 7.58 4.98 -5.08
C THR A 148 7.63 5.27 -6.57
N VAL A 149 8.16 6.42 -6.97
CA VAL A 149 8.26 6.84 -8.36
C VAL A 149 9.45 6.18 -9.05
N TRP A 150 10.65 6.29 -8.49
CA TRP A 150 11.89 5.88 -9.17
C TRP A 150 12.43 4.51 -8.74
N GLY A 151 11.81 3.85 -7.74
CA GLY A 151 12.19 2.50 -7.30
C GLY A 151 13.48 2.43 -6.50
N LYS A 152 14.09 3.57 -6.17
CA LYS A 152 15.28 3.71 -5.33
C LYS A 152 15.13 4.89 -4.38
N ALA A 153 15.80 4.88 -3.23
CA ALA A 153 15.84 6.03 -2.33
C ALA A 153 16.75 7.12 -2.89
N ALA A 154 16.48 8.38 -2.54
CA ALA A 154 17.41 9.47 -2.74
C ALA A 154 18.43 9.45 -1.59
N GLU A 155 19.66 8.97 -1.84
CA GLU A 155 20.71 8.93 -0.82
C GLU A 155 21.22 10.34 -0.48
N ASP A 156 21.21 11.23 -1.47
CA ASP A 156 21.56 12.66 -1.35
C ASP A 156 20.56 13.50 -2.16
N TRP A 157 19.96 14.51 -1.56
CA TRP A 157 19.00 15.39 -2.22
C TRP A 157 19.66 16.39 -3.17
N ASP A 158 20.97 16.65 -3.01
CA ASP A 158 21.76 17.53 -3.87
C ASP A 158 22.42 16.77 -5.03
N ASP A 159 22.22 15.45 -5.14
CA ASP A 159 22.69 14.64 -6.26
C ASP A 159 22.04 15.07 -7.59
N GLU A 160 22.85 15.21 -8.65
CA GLU A 160 22.39 15.69 -9.96
C GLU A 160 21.27 14.81 -10.55
N GLU A 161 21.31 13.49 -10.35
CA GLU A 161 20.26 12.59 -10.82
C GLU A 161 18.96 12.80 -10.04
N VAL A 162 19.05 12.99 -8.72
CA VAL A 162 17.88 13.22 -7.87
C VAL A 162 17.23 14.54 -8.24
N LEU A 163 18.00 15.61 -8.37
CA LEU A 163 17.50 16.93 -8.80
C LEU A 163 16.91 16.87 -10.21
N GLY A 164 17.60 16.21 -11.15
CA GLY A 164 17.12 16.02 -12.52
C GLY A 164 15.79 15.30 -12.59
N ASN A 165 15.58 14.28 -11.74
CA ASN A 165 14.32 13.57 -11.62
C ASN A 165 13.18 14.46 -11.10
N LEU A 166 13.47 15.30 -10.09
CA LEU A 166 12.47 16.21 -9.52
C LEU A 166 12.10 17.34 -10.50
N TYR A 167 13.07 17.89 -11.24
CA TYR A 167 12.80 18.85 -12.31
C TYR A 167 11.96 18.22 -13.44
N ALA A 168 12.32 17.00 -13.87
CA ALA A 168 11.52 16.29 -14.87
C ALA A 168 10.07 16.03 -14.41
N LEU A 169 9.83 15.87 -13.10
CA LEU A 169 8.49 15.77 -12.54
C LEU A 169 7.76 17.11 -12.62
N SER A 170 8.41 18.22 -12.29
CA SER A 170 7.82 19.56 -12.44
C SER A 170 7.47 19.88 -13.90
N ASP A 171 8.30 19.45 -14.84
CA ASP A 171 8.08 19.62 -16.27
C ASP A 171 6.97 18.72 -16.85
N SER A 172 6.64 17.62 -16.14
CA SER A 172 5.57 16.68 -16.53
C SER A 172 4.20 17.19 -16.06
N THR A 173 3.76 18.31 -16.58
CA THR A 173 2.62 19.08 -16.08
C THR A 173 1.27 18.36 -16.15
N VAL A 174 0.98 17.62 -17.23
CA VAL A 174 -0.25 16.83 -17.39
C VAL A 174 -0.30 15.73 -16.36
N LEU A 175 0.77 14.97 -16.23
CA LEU A 175 0.86 13.83 -15.31
C LEU A 175 0.99 14.27 -13.85
N LEU A 176 1.64 15.40 -13.57
CA LEU A 176 1.67 15.99 -12.23
C LEU A 176 0.28 16.43 -11.79
N ASN A 177 -0.51 17.04 -12.68
CA ASN A 177 -1.90 17.39 -12.40
C ASN A 177 -2.75 16.14 -12.15
N GLU A 178 -2.56 15.07 -12.91
CA GLU A 178 -3.23 13.79 -12.67
C GLU A 178 -2.82 13.18 -11.33
N LEU A 179 -1.54 13.23 -10.97
CA LEU A 179 -1.04 12.79 -9.67
C LEU A 179 -1.73 13.53 -8.53
N LEU A 180 -1.84 14.86 -8.62
CA LEU A 180 -2.53 15.68 -7.63
C LEU A 180 -4.02 15.35 -7.56
N ALA A 181 -4.66 15.09 -8.70
CA ALA A 181 -6.06 14.67 -8.76
C ALA A 181 -6.27 13.30 -8.09
N LEU A 182 -5.37 12.34 -8.35
CA LEU A 182 -5.38 11.02 -7.69
C LEU A 182 -5.21 11.15 -6.17
N LEU A 183 -4.26 11.96 -5.70
CA LEU A 183 -4.02 12.17 -4.27
C LEU A 183 -5.22 12.82 -3.58
N ARG A 184 -5.86 13.83 -4.20
CA ARG A 184 -7.11 14.45 -3.69
C ARG A 184 -8.23 13.41 -3.62
N TYR A 185 -8.41 12.63 -4.68
CA TYR A 185 -9.40 11.55 -4.69
C TYR A 185 -9.15 10.55 -3.56
N ARG A 186 -7.91 10.11 -3.38
CA ARG A 186 -7.55 9.20 -2.29
C ARG A 186 -7.82 9.79 -0.92
N PHE A 187 -7.47 11.04 -0.71
CA PHE A 187 -7.74 11.75 0.54
C PHE A 187 -9.23 11.73 0.92
N GLU A 188 -10.11 11.99 -0.05
CA GLU A 188 -11.55 11.98 0.15
C GLU A 188 -12.14 10.59 0.43
N GLN A 189 -11.45 9.52 -0.01
CA GLN A 189 -11.90 8.13 0.19
C GLN A 189 -11.50 7.54 1.53
N ILE A 190 -10.70 8.23 2.34
CA ILE A 190 -10.27 7.74 3.65
C ILE A 190 -11.42 7.88 4.64
N ASP A 191 -11.90 6.75 5.18
CA ASP A 191 -13.08 6.63 6.04
C ASP A 191 -12.73 6.29 7.50
N PHE A 192 -11.46 6.36 7.88
CA PHE A 192 -10.95 6.08 9.23
C PHE A 192 -10.03 7.20 9.70
N ILE A 193 -9.76 7.24 11.01
CA ILE A 193 -8.78 8.15 11.60
C ILE A 193 -7.44 7.44 11.60
N ASP A 194 -6.47 8.02 10.90
CA ASP A 194 -5.09 7.60 10.94
C ASP A 194 -4.41 8.18 12.20
N GLU A 195 -3.68 7.35 12.93
CA GLU A 195 -2.98 7.74 14.15
C GLU A 195 -1.46 7.68 13.91
N PRO A 196 -0.72 8.77 14.14
CA PRO A 196 0.74 8.74 14.14
C PRO A 196 1.26 7.75 15.19
N VAL A 197 2.42 7.16 14.92
CA VAL A 197 3.07 6.24 15.85
C VAL A 197 4.27 6.88 16.48
N GLU A 198 4.50 6.60 17.77
CA GLU A 198 5.66 7.05 18.54
C GLU A 198 6.69 5.93 18.59
N LEU A 199 7.79 6.06 17.84
CA LEU A 199 8.87 5.06 17.74
C LEU A 199 10.20 5.59 18.31
N GLY A 200 10.19 6.66 19.10
CA GLY A 200 11.39 7.31 19.61
C GLY A 200 12.12 8.20 18.59
N PHE A 201 11.55 8.36 17.40
CA PHE A 201 11.98 9.30 16.36
C PHE A 201 10.74 9.77 15.58
N ASP A 202 10.89 10.84 14.80
CA ASP A 202 9.79 11.44 14.04
C ASP A 202 9.45 10.57 12.82
N CYS A 203 8.54 9.59 13.02
CA CYS A 203 8.16 8.57 12.04
C CYS A 203 6.98 9.05 11.18
N PRO A 204 7.06 8.95 9.84
CA PRO A 204 5.97 9.35 8.94
C PRO A 204 4.86 8.29 8.79
N LEU A 205 4.98 7.13 9.43
CA LEU A 205 3.99 6.07 9.31
C LEU A 205 2.80 6.31 10.24
N ASP A 206 1.62 6.08 9.73
CA ASP A 206 0.37 6.14 10.49
C ASP A 206 -0.20 4.74 10.67
N LEU A 207 -0.76 4.48 11.86
CA LEU A 207 -1.30 3.19 12.22
C LEU A 207 -2.49 2.82 11.31
N HIS A 208 -2.55 1.55 10.91
CA HIS A 208 -3.55 0.96 10.04
C HIS A 208 -3.57 1.50 8.59
N CYS A 209 -2.65 2.40 8.25
CA CYS A 209 -2.45 2.84 6.88
C CYS A 209 -1.66 1.81 6.06
N THR A 210 -1.79 1.95 4.75
CA THR A 210 -1.29 1.00 3.74
C THR A 210 -0.07 1.57 3.03
N TYR A 211 1.00 0.78 2.96
CA TYR A 211 2.28 1.16 2.37
C TYR A 211 2.91 0.00 1.60
N THR A 212 3.69 0.30 0.58
CA THR A 212 4.57 -0.70 -0.03
C THR A 212 5.76 -0.99 0.90
N ARG A 213 6.41 -2.16 0.73
CA ARG A 213 7.59 -2.51 1.53
C ARG A 213 8.70 -1.46 1.43
N ASP A 214 8.92 -0.93 0.22
CA ASP A 214 9.98 0.03 -0.01
C ASP A 214 9.69 1.38 0.68
N GLN A 215 8.43 1.83 0.66
CA GLN A 215 7.98 3.00 1.43
C GLN A 215 8.19 2.81 2.93
N LEU A 216 7.83 1.64 3.47
CA LEU A 216 8.03 1.31 4.88
C LEU A 216 9.50 1.34 5.29
N LEU A 217 10.37 0.75 4.48
CA LEU A 217 11.79 0.68 4.81
C LEU A 217 12.46 2.06 4.78
N VAL A 218 12.17 2.90 3.79
CA VAL A 218 12.73 4.26 3.75
C VAL A 218 12.13 5.18 4.82
N ALA A 219 10.86 4.97 5.22
CA ALA A 219 10.26 5.66 6.37
C ALA A 219 10.98 5.33 7.69
N LEU A 220 11.63 4.17 7.76
CA LEU A 220 12.46 3.72 8.87
C LEU A 220 13.97 3.97 8.64
N ASP A 221 14.33 4.88 7.74
CA ASP A 221 15.71 5.27 7.37
C ASP A 221 16.55 4.14 6.74
N PHE A 222 15.93 3.10 6.19
CA PHE A 222 16.65 2.06 5.47
C PHE A 222 16.65 2.34 3.96
N MET A 223 17.75 2.95 3.45
CA MET A 223 17.84 3.51 2.10
C MET A 223 18.12 2.51 0.99
N LYS A 224 18.27 1.19 1.31
CA LYS A 224 18.49 0.13 0.31
C LYS A 224 17.36 -0.91 0.31
N PRO A 225 16.07 -0.50 0.15
CA PRO A 225 14.91 -1.37 0.32
C PRO A 225 14.91 -2.56 -0.63
N SER A 226 15.43 -2.42 -1.85
CA SER A 226 15.52 -3.49 -2.85
C SER A 226 16.39 -4.68 -2.42
N THR A 227 17.26 -4.52 -1.41
CA THR A 227 18.09 -5.59 -0.86
C THR A 227 17.33 -6.51 0.08
N VAL A 228 16.18 -6.07 0.61
CA VAL A 228 15.37 -6.87 1.54
C VAL A 228 14.46 -7.80 0.77
N ARG A 229 14.75 -9.10 0.81
CA ARG A 229 13.97 -10.15 0.13
C ARG A 229 13.16 -11.01 1.10
N GLU A 230 13.52 -10.98 2.37
CA GLU A 230 12.94 -11.80 3.42
C GLU A 230 11.72 -11.15 4.09
N GLY A 231 10.97 -11.96 4.84
CA GLY A 231 9.82 -11.49 5.62
C GLY A 231 10.18 -10.78 6.93
N VAL A 232 11.47 -10.64 7.24
CA VAL A 232 11.97 -9.95 8.44
C VAL A 232 13.15 -9.07 8.10
N LYS A 233 13.26 -7.93 8.77
CA LYS A 233 14.43 -7.05 8.68
C LYS A 233 14.74 -6.48 10.05
N TRP A 234 15.96 -6.73 10.53
CA TRP A 234 16.51 -6.07 11.70
C TRP A 234 17.15 -4.73 11.29
N LEU A 235 16.79 -3.66 11.98
CA LEU A 235 17.33 -2.30 11.82
C LEU A 235 18.09 -1.94 13.11
N PRO A 236 19.40 -2.23 13.21
CA PRO A 236 20.17 -2.05 14.45
C PRO A 236 20.24 -0.58 14.87
N GLU A 237 20.35 0.35 13.93
CA GLU A 237 20.44 1.79 14.18
C GLU A 237 19.20 2.34 14.91
N LYS A 238 18.06 1.67 14.73
CA LYS A 238 16.79 2.04 15.34
C LYS A 238 16.34 1.07 16.44
N ASN A 239 17.05 -0.02 16.60
CA ASN A 239 16.67 -1.10 17.51
C ASN A 239 15.27 -1.67 17.21
N ILE A 240 14.95 -1.86 15.89
CA ILE A 240 13.64 -2.30 15.40
C ILE A 240 13.76 -3.59 14.59
N ASP A 241 12.93 -4.57 14.91
CA ASP A 241 12.62 -5.71 14.03
C ASP A 241 11.36 -5.41 13.22
N VAL A 242 11.46 -5.46 11.90
CA VAL A 242 10.35 -5.24 10.96
C VAL A 242 9.86 -6.57 10.43
N PHE A 243 8.59 -6.90 10.65
CA PHE A 243 7.96 -8.14 10.18
C PHE A 243 7.00 -7.87 9.03
N PHE A 244 7.31 -8.44 7.86
CA PHE A 244 6.49 -8.42 6.66
C PHE A 244 5.73 -9.73 6.51
N VAL A 245 4.46 -9.75 6.87
CA VAL A 245 3.63 -10.94 6.90
C VAL A 245 2.71 -11.00 5.70
N THR A 246 2.67 -12.14 5.02
CA THR A 246 1.68 -12.47 3.99
C THR A 246 0.80 -13.61 4.50
N LEU A 247 -0.51 -13.37 4.65
CA LEU A 247 -1.45 -14.31 5.27
C LEU A 247 -1.78 -15.50 4.37
N ASN A 248 -2.13 -15.24 3.13
CA ASN A 248 -2.51 -16.28 2.16
C ASN A 248 -1.33 -16.58 1.23
N LYS A 249 -0.57 -17.61 1.57
CA LYS A 249 0.58 -18.08 0.80
C LYS A 249 0.11 -19.18 -0.16
N ALA A 250 0.26 -18.94 -1.47
CA ALA A 250 -0.04 -19.96 -2.47
C ALA A 250 1.19 -20.85 -2.70
N ASP A 251 1.00 -22.15 -2.93
CA ASP A 251 2.07 -23.13 -3.16
C ASP A 251 3.02 -22.73 -4.30
N LYS A 252 2.50 -22.05 -5.32
CA LYS A 252 3.28 -21.52 -6.45
C LYS A 252 4.26 -20.39 -6.08
N ASP A 253 4.02 -19.69 -4.97
CA ASP A 253 4.78 -18.51 -4.56
C ASP A 253 5.78 -18.80 -3.42
N TYR A 254 5.66 -19.95 -2.76
CA TYR A 254 6.43 -20.32 -1.57
C TYR A 254 6.83 -21.77 -1.60
N SER A 255 8.05 -22.07 -1.15
CA SER A 255 8.48 -23.44 -0.91
C SER A 255 7.79 -24.03 0.35
N PRO A 256 7.70 -25.35 0.51
CA PRO A 256 7.12 -25.96 1.71
C PRO A 256 7.76 -25.48 3.02
N THR A 257 9.03 -25.10 2.99
CA THR A 257 9.78 -24.60 4.16
C THR A 257 9.50 -23.12 4.48
N THR A 258 8.81 -22.41 3.61
CA THR A 258 8.44 -20.98 3.78
C THR A 258 6.93 -20.74 3.87
N MET A 259 6.14 -21.81 3.91
CA MET A 259 4.68 -21.79 4.10
C MET A 259 4.32 -21.63 5.58
N TYR A 260 4.65 -20.48 6.16
CA TYR A 260 4.33 -20.17 7.56
C TYR A 260 2.84 -19.93 7.77
N ASN A 261 2.33 -20.34 8.94
CA ASN A 261 0.97 -20.10 9.37
C ASN A 261 0.88 -18.83 10.23
N ASP A 262 0.62 -17.70 9.58
CA ASP A 262 0.47 -16.41 10.25
C ASP A 262 -1.00 -15.98 10.23
N TYR A 263 -1.55 -15.56 11.38
CA TYR A 263 -2.95 -15.14 11.50
C TYR A 263 -3.21 -14.32 12.77
N SER A 264 -4.27 -13.50 12.77
CA SER A 264 -4.78 -12.92 14.01
C SER A 264 -5.59 -13.93 14.81
N ILE A 265 -5.27 -14.07 16.08
CA ILE A 265 -6.04 -14.90 17.02
C ILE A 265 -7.32 -14.16 17.41
N ASN A 266 -7.22 -12.87 17.68
CA ASN A 266 -8.29 -11.90 17.91
C ASN A 266 -7.79 -10.49 17.56
N GLU A 267 -8.53 -9.45 17.95
CA GLU A 267 -8.16 -8.07 17.64
C GLU A 267 -6.83 -7.61 18.27
N SER A 268 -6.36 -8.26 19.34
CA SER A 268 -5.16 -7.87 20.09
C SER A 268 -4.02 -8.88 20.04
N LEU A 269 -4.26 -10.10 19.56
CA LEU A 269 -3.29 -11.16 19.54
C LEU A 269 -3.05 -11.66 18.13
N PHE A 270 -1.77 -11.79 17.78
CA PHE A 270 -1.33 -12.26 16.47
C PHE A 270 -0.37 -13.46 16.61
N HIS A 271 -0.65 -14.54 15.88
CA HIS A 271 0.24 -15.70 15.73
C HIS A 271 1.17 -15.48 14.55
N TRP A 272 2.48 -15.65 14.80
CA TRP A 272 3.51 -15.53 13.78
C TRP A 272 4.54 -16.65 13.91
N GLN A 273 4.99 -17.15 12.78
CA GLN A 273 6.05 -18.16 12.70
C GLN A 273 7.37 -17.53 12.27
N SER A 274 8.42 -17.75 13.06
CA SER A 274 9.75 -17.27 12.72
C SER A 274 10.30 -17.98 11.46
N GLN A 275 11.41 -17.45 10.95
CA GLN A 275 12.17 -18.17 9.93
C GLN A 275 12.59 -19.56 10.45
N SER A 276 12.61 -20.56 9.55
CA SER A 276 12.95 -21.97 9.88
C SER A 276 14.33 -22.15 10.51
N THR A 277 15.23 -21.20 10.29
CA THR A 277 16.59 -21.19 10.86
C THR A 277 16.68 -20.56 12.25
N THR A 278 15.63 -19.83 12.70
CA THR A 278 15.64 -19.12 13.98
C THR A 278 15.41 -20.08 15.13
N ALA A 279 16.45 -20.33 15.90
CA ALA A 279 16.37 -21.10 17.15
C ALA A 279 16.04 -20.17 18.32
N GLU A 280 15.32 -20.70 19.33
CA GLU A 280 15.07 -20.00 20.60
C GLU A 280 16.37 -19.48 21.22
N SER A 281 17.43 -20.29 21.25
CA SER A 281 18.74 -19.93 21.80
C SER A 281 19.60 -19.03 20.92
N SER A 282 19.16 -18.71 19.68
CA SER A 282 19.89 -17.82 18.79
C SER A 282 19.80 -16.36 19.23
N PRO A 283 20.77 -15.48 18.88
CA PRO A 283 20.68 -14.05 19.19
C PRO A 283 19.36 -13.41 18.71
N THR A 284 18.86 -13.83 17.54
CA THR A 284 17.57 -13.37 16.99
C THR A 284 16.40 -13.87 17.82
N GLY A 285 16.37 -15.17 18.18
CA GLY A 285 15.32 -15.75 19.02
C GLY A 285 15.26 -15.08 20.40
N GLN A 286 16.42 -14.89 21.02
CA GLN A 286 16.53 -14.21 22.31
C GLN A 286 16.11 -12.75 22.22
N ARG A 287 16.45 -12.03 21.13
CA ARG A 287 15.97 -10.64 20.92
C ARG A 287 14.45 -10.60 20.82
N TYR A 288 13.79 -11.54 20.13
CA TYR A 288 12.33 -11.60 20.07
C TYR A 288 11.69 -11.81 21.43
N ILE A 289 12.25 -12.73 22.23
CA ILE A 289 11.71 -13.06 23.57
C ILE A 289 11.89 -11.89 24.53
N HIS A 290 13.07 -11.30 24.54
CA HIS A 290 13.49 -10.25 25.48
C HIS A 290 13.50 -8.85 24.88
N HIS A 291 12.72 -8.60 23.79
CA HIS A 291 12.77 -7.35 23.06
C HIS A 291 12.55 -6.12 23.96
N LYS A 292 11.66 -6.19 24.94
CA LYS A 292 11.42 -5.09 25.90
C LYS A 292 12.62 -4.82 26.81
N GLU A 293 13.26 -5.87 27.28
CA GLU A 293 14.45 -5.79 28.17
C GLU A 293 15.65 -5.22 27.39
N CYS A 294 15.75 -5.58 26.09
CA CYS A 294 16.77 -5.05 25.18
C CYS A 294 16.42 -3.66 24.62
N GLY A 295 15.28 -3.08 24.99
CA GLY A 295 14.80 -1.81 24.47
C GLY A 295 14.53 -1.83 22.96
N SER A 296 14.31 -3.01 22.36
CA SER A 296 13.98 -3.16 20.93
C SER A 296 12.48 -3.22 20.73
N MET A 297 12.04 -2.85 19.52
CA MET A 297 10.65 -2.89 19.12
C MET A 297 10.46 -3.89 17.98
N VAL A 298 9.27 -4.49 17.91
CA VAL A 298 8.83 -5.31 16.79
C VAL A 298 7.65 -4.61 16.12
N LEU A 299 7.79 -4.30 14.84
CA LEU A 299 6.73 -3.67 14.04
C LEU A 299 6.12 -4.68 13.07
N LEU A 300 4.79 -4.77 13.07
CA LEU A 300 4.05 -5.74 12.27
C LEU A 300 3.37 -5.11 11.07
N PHE A 301 3.73 -5.58 9.87
CA PHE A 301 3.16 -5.19 8.60
C PHE A 301 2.54 -6.41 7.91
N VAL A 302 1.25 -6.32 7.59
CA VAL A 302 0.48 -7.48 7.12
C VAL A 302 -0.20 -7.19 5.80
N ARG A 303 -0.12 -8.12 4.85
CA ARG A 303 -0.91 -8.13 3.61
C ARG A 303 -1.65 -9.45 3.44
N GLU A 304 -2.73 -9.42 2.68
CA GLU A 304 -3.54 -10.62 2.46
C GLU A 304 -2.87 -11.59 1.48
N PHE A 305 -2.38 -11.07 0.33
CA PHE A 305 -1.74 -11.86 -0.72
C PHE A 305 -0.38 -11.29 -1.10
N LYS A 306 0.44 -12.08 -1.79
CA LYS A 306 1.71 -11.62 -2.35
C LYS A 306 1.50 -10.67 -3.53
N ALA A 307 0.55 -10.99 -4.40
CA ALA A 307 0.21 -10.20 -5.56
C ALA A 307 -1.12 -9.46 -5.36
N ASP A 308 -1.16 -8.19 -5.75
CA ASP A 308 -2.40 -7.43 -5.84
C ASP A 308 -3.32 -8.05 -6.89
N ARG A 309 -4.52 -8.41 -6.49
CA ARG A 309 -5.47 -9.14 -7.35
C ARG A 309 -6.02 -8.31 -8.50
N MET A 310 -5.91 -7.00 -8.43
CA MET A 310 -6.42 -6.10 -9.46
C MET A 310 -5.35 -5.78 -10.50
N THR A 311 -4.16 -5.43 -10.06
CA THR A 311 -3.06 -5.00 -10.93
C THR A 311 -2.13 -6.14 -11.33
N GLY A 312 -2.09 -7.22 -10.53
CA GLY A 312 -1.09 -8.29 -10.66
C GLY A 312 0.29 -7.91 -10.10
N GLY A 313 0.46 -6.67 -9.66
CA GLY A 313 1.66 -6.18 -8.99
C GLY A 313 1.78 -6.70 -7.55
N VAL A 314 2.74 -6.15 -6.80
CA VAL A 314 2.94 -6.53 -5.39
C VAL A 314 1.88 -5.87 -4.52
N GLU A 315 1.17 -6.63 -3.69
CA GLU A 315 0.21 -6.08 -2.74
C GLU A 315 0.93 -5.32 -1.62
N ALA A 316 0.42 -4.14 -1.28
CA ALA A 316 0.92 -3.31 -0.19
C ALA A 316 0.56 -3.90 1.18
N TYR A 317 1.27 -3.47 2.22
CA TYR A 317 1.08 -3.92 3.60
C TYR A 317 0.26 -2.90 4.38
N THR A 318 -0.60 -3.39 5.26
CA THR A 318 -1.22 -2.58 6.32
C THR A 318 -0.32 -2.60 7.54
N TYR A 319 -0.04 -1.45 8.13
CA TYR A 319 0.72 -1.32 9.37
C TYR A 319 -0.17 -1.60 10.58
N LEU A 320 0.12 -2.65 11.33
CA LEU A 320 -0.65 -3.04 12.53
C LEU A 320 -0.05 -2.51 13.83
N GLY A 321 1.06 -1.79 13.77
CA GLY A 321 1.70 -1.19 14.94
C GLY A 321 2.77 -2.05 15.58
N ALA A 322 3.15 -1.68 16.81
CA ALA A 322 4.11 -2.41 17.61
C ALA A 322 3.49 -3.67 18.22
N ALA A 323 4.31 -4.71 18.32
CA ALA A 323 3.93 -6.01 18.83
C ALA A 323 4.84 -6.44 19.99
N ASN A 324 4.23 -6.96 21.05
CA ASN A 324 4.91 -7.40 22.25
C ASN A 324 4.86 -8.92 22.39
N TYR A 325 5.99 -9.51 22.74
CA TYR A 325 6.07 -10.94 22.99
C TYR A 325 5.15 -11.38 24.14
N VAL A 326 4.42 -12.47 23.93
CA VAL A 326 3.57 -13.10 24.97
C VAL A 326 4.11 -14.47 25.34
N LYS A 327 4.26 -15.34 24.35
CA LYS A 327 4.76 -16.73 24.52
C LYS A 327 5.19 -17.31 23.19
N HIS A 328 5.90 -18.40 23.21
CA HIS A 328 6.17 -19.21 22.02
C HIS A 328 6.15 -20.70 22.31
N THR A 329 6.15 -21.48 21.24
CA THR A 329 6.38 -22.93 21.25
C THR A 329 7.32 -23.29 20.10
N GLY A 330 8.10 -24.33 20.27
CA GLY A 330 9.07 -24.79 19.27
C GLY A 330 10.34 -23.95 19.22
N SER A 331 11.33 -24.52 18.55
CA SER A 331 12.64 -23.92 18.27
C SER A 331 13.06 -24.41 16.89
N ARG A 332 13.52 -23.52 15.99
CA ARG A 332 13.79 -23.80 14.55
C ARG A 332 12.57 -24.35 13.78
N LEU A 333 11.64 -23.71 13.90
CA LEU A 333 10.73 -22.63 13.78
C LEU A 333 10.10 -22.29 15.17
N MET A 334 10.08 -21.06 15.57
CA MET A 334 9.40 -20.57 16.77
C MET A 334 7.99 -20.13 16.38
N ASN A 335 6.98 -20.69 17.03
CA ASN A 335 5.59 -20.24 16.92
C ASN A 335 5.35 -19.21 18.01
N ILE A 336 5.34 -17.93 17.67
CA ILE A 336 5.27 -16.83 18.64
C ILE A 336 3.88 -16.21 18.62
N THR A 337 3.34 -16.00 19.83
CA THR A 337 2.16 -15.15 20.02
C THR A 337 2.61 -13.75 20.40
N TRP A 338 2.19 -12.78 19.61
CA TRP A 338 2.42 -11.36 19.80
C TRP A 338 1.16 -10.66 20.29
N ARG A 339 1.30 -9.69 21.19
CA ARG A 339 0.24 -8.77 21.59
C ARG A 339 0.47 -7.43 20.94
N LEU A 340 -0.48 -6.97 20.16
CA LEU A 340 -0.43 -5.64 19.54
C LEU A 340 -0.73 -4.55 20.57
N ASP A 341 -0.07 -3.42 20.46
CA ASP A 341 -0.34 -2.25 21.31
C ASP A 341 -1.69 -1.61 21.00
N ARG A 342 -2.15 -1.74 19.77
CA ARG A 342 -3.45 -1.27 19.30
C ARG A 342 -4.25 -2.41 18.68
N PRO A 343 -5.57 -2.49 18.93
CA PRO A 343 -6.38 -3.56 18.37
C PRO A 343 -6.50 -3.43 16.85
N ILE A 344 -6.52 -4.57 16.17
CA ILE A 344 -6.77 -4.66 14.73
C ILE A 344 -8.19 -4.18 14.45
N PRO A 345 -8.41 -3.19 13.55
CA PRO A 345 -9.75 -2.76 13.18
C PRO A 345 -10.58 -3.91 12.62
N ALA A 346 -11.89 -3.92 12.92
CA ALA A 346 -12.81 -4.98 12.49
C ALA A 346 -12.78 -5.23 10.97
N LYS A 347 -12.54 -4.18 10.18
CA LYS A 347 -12.33 -4.23 8.72
C LYS A 347 -11.18 -5.15 8.32
N PHE A 348 -10.08 -5.15 9.09
CA PHE A 348 -8.89 -5.98 8.84
C PHE A 348 -9.00 -7.33 9.55
N LEU A 349 -9.66 -7.39 10.69
CA LEU A 349 -9.79 -8.62 11.47
C LEU A 349 -10.42 -9.75 10.63
N LYS A 350 -11.44 -9.43 9.81
CA LYS A 350 -12.04 -10.38 8.86
C LYS A 350 -11.06 -10.96 7.84
N LYS A 351 -10.01 -10.20 7.49
CA LYS A 351 -8.97 -10.64 6.53
C LYS A 351 -7.85 -11.41 7.21
N THR A 352 -7.51 -11.03 8.44
CA THR A 352 -6.39 -11.59 9.19
C THR A 352 -6.77 -12.80 10.02
N ASN A 353 -8.07 -12.94 10.36
CA ASN A 353 -8.58 -14.09 11.11
C ASN A 353 -8.76 -15.27 10.14
N LYS A 354 -7.98 -16.33 10.33
CA LYS A 354 -8.36 -17.63 9.79
C LYS A 354 -9.58 -18.07 10.58
N LEU A 355 -10.77 -17.75 10.07
CA LEU A 355 -11.97 -18.45 10.52
C LEU A 355 -11.67 -19.92 10.32
N VAL A 356 -11.54 -20.62 11.44
CA VAL A 356 -11.69 -22.07 11.51
C VAL A 356 -13.13 -22.32 11.08
N VAL A 357 -13.36 -22.42 9.78
CA VAL A 357 -14.57 -23.03 9.26
C VAL A 357 -14.37 -24.51 9.53
N GLY A 358 -14.89 -24.96 10.68
CA GLY A 358 -15.12 -26.36 10.95
C GLY A 358 -16.17 -26.93 10.01
#